data_39e845347ac19c92b3a8b76505f799cf
#
_entry.id   39e845347ac19c92b3a8b76505f799cf
#
_cell.length_a   1.000
_cell.length_b   1.000
_cell.length_c   1.000
_cell.angle_alpha   90.00
_cell.angle_beta   90.00
_cell.angle_gamma   90.00
#
_symmetry.space_group_name_H-M   'P 1'
#
loop_
_entity.id
_entity.type
_entity.pdbx_description
1 polymer ?
#
loop_
_entity_poly.entity_id
_entity_poly.type
_entity_poly.pdbx_seq_one_letter_code
_entity_poly.pdbx_strand_id
1 'polypeptide(L)'
;INVIKNSSKKGNLDFFDSYLLLIIDNLKKNNLVQAEKNLNLSLNFQNENRFNLVIFETLRQYLYTFKNNKILPNKKNFGNISIINQAFQRCYLKKDNTRSSFLNLINNPDGDYSRYIFFYINYLIENDKIEEAKAVADQLEYINSTLLLSQSKSWIEDKNFKVFSKIFSCSNHNDITGEFLFLISNLFSSQGDVEKSNFYLNLSDYLNPKFTLNSSLVAENFYINGEYEKTKKVLKNFDTKYEFYYWFRVKKEAQIIVKKKGYEKGIEFISSKFNKINNPNVRMVFDVANFYKNSKKYE
;
A
#
# COMPACT_ATOMS: atom_id res chain seq x y z
N ILE A 1 -20.43 -8.84 -0.16
CA ILE A 1 -20.26 -9.77 -1.30
C ILE A 1 -21.47 -10.70 -1.44
N ASN A 2 -21.98 -11.38 -0.42
CA ASN A 2 -23.11 -12.31 -0.53
C ASN A 2 -24.40 -11.63 -1.03
N VAL A 3 -24.71 -10.42 -0.57
CA VAL A 3 -25.85 -9.63 -1.06
C VAL A 3 -25.70 -9.36 -2.56
N ILE A 4 -24.53 -8.93 -3.01
CA ILE A 4 -24.25 -8.63 -4.42
C ILE A 4 -24.34 -9.90 -5.28
N LYS A 5 -23.85 -11.05 -4.80
CA LYS A 5 -23.99 -12.33 -5.48
C LYS A 5 -25.45 -12.75 -5.67
N ASN A 6 -26.28 -12.49 -4.67
CA ASN A 6 -27.71 -12.78 -4.76
C ASN A 6 -28.43 -11.84 -5.73
N SER A 7 -28.04 -10.55 -5.76
CA SER A 7 -28.57 -9.58 -6.72
C SER A 7 -28.13 -9.91 -8.15
N SER A 8 -26.88 -10.31 -8.37
CA SER A 8 -26.39 -10.67 -9.71
C SER A 8 -27.05 -11.91 -10.29
N LYS A 9 -27.61 -12.81 -9.47
CA LYS A 9 -28.41 -13.95 -9.94
C LYS A 9 -29.81 -13.55 -10.45
N LYS A 10 -30.30 -12.37 -10.02
CA LYS A 10 -31.63 -11.86 -10.37
C LYS A 10 -31.61 -10.90 -11.56
N GLY A 11 -30.44 -10.47 -12.00
CA GLY A 11 -30.27 -9.54 -13.11
C GLY A 11 -28.86 -8.94 -13.16
N ASN A 12 -28.66 -7.96 -14.05
CA ASN A 12 -27.41 -7.20 -14.12
C ASN A 12 -27.32 -6.25 -12.90
N LEU A 13 -26.09 -6.00 -12.47
CA LEU A 13 -25.80 -5.00 -11.44
C LEU A 13 -25.75 -3.61 -12.10
N ASP A 14 -26.14 -2.58 -11.35
CA ASP A 14 -26.32 -1.22 -11.89
C ASP A 14 -25.06 -0.33 -11.71
N PHE A 15 -24.00 -0.84 -11.05
CA PHE A 15 -22.83 -0.05 -10.71
C PHE A 15 -21.52 -0.80 -10.96
N PHE A 16 -20.49 -0.07 -11.41
CA PHE A 16 -19.14 -0.58 -11.60
C PHE A 16 -18.57 -1.25 -10.35
N ASP A 17 -18.71 -0.59 -9.17
CA ASP A 17 -18.18 -1.07 -7.90
C ASP A 17 -18.78 -2.42 -7.47
N SER A 18 -20.03 -2.71 -7.86
CA SER A 18 -20.66 -4.01 -7.60
C SER A 18 -20.00 -5.15 -8.40
N TYR A 19 -19.68 -4.90 -9.66
CA TYR A 19 -18.89 -5.84 -10.47
C TYR A 19 -17.47 -5.97 -9.95
N LEU A 20 -16.85 -4.85 -9.54
CA LEU A 20 -15.51 -4.86 -8.97
C LEU A 20 -15.43 -5.80 -7.75
N LEU A 21 -16.39 -5.73 -6.82
CA LEU A 21 -16.47 -6.64 -5.67
C LEU A 21 -16.53 -8.11 -6.09
N LEU A 22 -17.27 -8.44 -7.16
CA LEU A 22 -17.33 -9.81 -7.69
C LEU A 22 -16.01 -10.24 -8.35
N ILE A 23 -15.36 -9.33 -9.07
CA ILE A 23 -14.05 -9.57 -9.69
C ILE A 23 -13.03 -9.89 -8.61
N ILE A 24 -12.94 -9.05 -7.57
CA ILE A 24 -12.00 -9.20 -6.47
C ILE A 24 -12.25 -10.49 -5.67
N ASP A 25 -13.51 -10.85 -5.40
CA ASP A 25 -13.85 -12.12 -4.72
C ASP A 25 -13.42 -13.34 -5.56
N ASN A 26 -13.59 -13.28 -6.87
CA ASN A 26 -13.16 -14.37 -7.76
C ASN A 26 -11.63 -14.43 -7.90
N LEU A 27 -10.94 -13.29 -7.96
CA LEU A 27 -9.47 -13.24 -7.88
C LEU A 27 -8.97 -13.90 -6.62
N LYS A 28 -9.52 -13.53 -5.45
CA LYS A 28 -9.16 -14.11 -4.15
C LYS A 28 -9.29 -15.63 -4.12
N LYS A 29 -10.27 -16.18 -4.85
CA LYS A 29 -10.55 -17.61 -4.97
C LYS A 29 -9.79 -18.29 -6.11
N ASN A 30 -8.89 -17.58 -6.77
CA ASN A 30 -8.19 -18.06 -7.98
C ASN A 30 -9.13 -18.48 -9.13
N ASN A 31 -10.33 -17.90 -9.20
CA ASN A 31 -11.28 -18.15 -10.27
C ASN A 31 -11.17 -17.06 -11.36
N LEU A 32 -10.06 -17.09 -12.10
CA LEU A 32 -9.72 -16.08 -13.10
C LEU A 32 -10.76 -15.99 -14.24
N VAL A 33 -11.36 -17.12 -14.61
CA VAL A 33 -12.39 -17.17 -15.68
C VAL A 33 -13.64 -16.39 -15.25
N GLN A 34 -14.12 -16.60 -14.03
CA GLN A 34 -15.30 -15.89 -13.55
C GLN A 34 -15.00 -14.41 -13.26
N ALA A 35 -13.76 -14.10 -12.81
CA ALA A 35 -13.31 -12.71 -12.65
C ALA A 35 -13.35 -11.97 -14.00
N GLU A 36 -12.83 -12.56 -15.08
CA GLU A 36 -12.87 -12.01 -16.44
C GLU A 36 -14.30 -11.85 -16.96
N LYS A 37 -15.18 -12.83 -16.71
CA LYS A 37 -16.60 -12.73 -17.07
C LYS A 37 -17.27 -11.53 -16.39
N ASN A 38 -17.04 -11.33 -15.09
CA ASN A 38 -17.59 -10.19 -14.36
C ASN A 38 -17.00 -8.85 -14.85
N LEU A 39 -15.71 -8.83 -15.22
CA LEU A 39 -15.10 -7.65 -15.82
C LEU A 39 -15.76 -7.30 -17.16
N ASN A 40 -16.01 -8.28 -18.03
CA ASN A 40 -16.70 -8.05 -19.29
C ASN A 40 -18.15 -7.54 -19.10
N LEU A 41 -18.86 -8.01 -18.06
CA LEU A 41 -20.19 -7.49 -17.72
C LEU A 41 -20.15 -6.04 -17.23
N SER A 42 -19.03 -5.59 -16.64
CA SER A 42 -18.85 -4.20 -16.21
C SER A 42 -18.48 -3.23 -17.33
N LEU A 43 -18.32 -3.70 -18.58
CA LEU A 43 -17.85 -2.91 -19.71
C LEU A 43 -18.68 -1.64 -19.95
N ASN A 44 -20.00 -1.70 -19.74
CA ASN A 44 -20.90 -0.57 -19.95
C ASN A 44 -20.66 0.58 -18.93
N PHE A 45 -20.05 0.29 -17.78
CA PHE A 45 -19.81 1.25 -16.71
C PHE A 45 -18.38 1.81 -16.71
N GLN A 46 -17.48 1.31 -17.56
CA GLN A 46 -16.06 1.72 -17.54
C GLN A 46 -15.85 3.20 -17.89
N ASN A 47 -16.71 3.80 -18.69
CA ASN A 47 -16.59 5.17 -19.16
C ASN A 47 -17.38 6.19 -18.32
N GLU A 48 -18.05 5.78 -17.23
CA GLU A 48 -18.79 6.70 -16.35
C GLU A 48 -17.86 7.73 -15.69
N ASN A 49 -16.64 7.33 -15.37
CA ASN A 49 -15.60 8.23 -14.90
C ASN A 49 -14.20 7.69 -15.25
N ARG A 50 -13.19 8.58 -15.15
CA ARG A 50 -11.81 8.24 -15.49
C ARG A 50 -11.23 7.12 -14.64
N PHE A 51 -11.59 7.03 -13.35
CA PHE A 51 -11.09 5.98 -12.47
C PHE A 51 -11.65 4.61 -12.84
N ASN A 52 -12.94 4.50 -13.17
CA ASN A 52 -13.54 3.25 -13.64
C ASN A 52 -12.80 2.72 -14.87
N LEU A 53 -12.46 3.61 -15.81
CA LEU A 53 -11.72 3.25 -17.01
C LEU A 53 -10.30 2.74 -16.68
N VAL A 54 -9.58 3.42 -15.79
CA VAL A 54 -8.24 3.00 -15.36
C VAL A 54 -8.28 1.64 -14.68
N ILE A 55 -9.25 1.44 -13.77
CA ILE A 55 -9.40 0.19 -13.02
C ILE A 55 -9.78 -0.94 -13.96
N PHE A 56 -10.76 -0.72 -14.85
CA PHE A 56 -11.18 -1.70 -15.84
C PHE A 56 -10.01 -2.17 -16.72
N GLU A 57 -9.28 -1.24 -17.32
CA GLU A 57 -8.18 -1.56 -18.23
C GLU A 57 -7.01 -2.24 -17.51
N THR A 58 -6.69 -1.81 -16.28
CA THR A 58 -5.63 -2.46 -15.49
C THR A 58 -6.02 -3.89 -15.13
N LEU A 59 -7.24 -4.10 -14.63
CA LEU A 59 -7.72 -5.44 -14.29
C LEU A 59 -7.81 -6.35 -15.54
N ARG A 60 -8.18 -5.80 -16.71
CA ARG A 60 -8.18 -6.54 -17.98
C ARG A 60 -6.77 -7.02 -18.35
N GLN A 61 -5.76 -6.16 -18.18
CA GLN A 61 -4.36 -6.52 -18.43
C GLN A 61 -3.86 -7.56 -17.43
N TYR A 62 -4.15 -7.39 -16.15
CA TYR A 62 -3.74 -8.31 -15.09
C TYR A 62 -4.38 -9.69 -15.28
N LEU A 63 -5.70 -9.77 -15.47
CA LEU A 63 -6.41 -11.04 -15.69
C LEU A 63 -5.88 -11.75 -16.93
N TYR A 64 -5.63 -11.02 -18.03
CA TYR A 64 -5.02 -11.60 -19.21
C TYR A 64 -3.62 -12.17 -18.91
N THR A 65 -2.79 -11.40 -18.19
CA THR A 65 -1.43 -11.80 -17.82
C THR A 65 -1.43 -13.04 -16.93
N PHE A 66 -2.28 -13.05 -15.89
CA PHE A 66 -2.38 -14.16 -14.94
C PHE A 66 -2.90 -15.45 -15.57
N LYS A 67 -3.82 -15.31 -16.52
CA LYS A 67 -4.47 -16.45 -17.19
C LYS A 67 -3.62 -17.04 -18.33
N ASN A 68 -2.94 -16.17 -19.09
CA ASN A 68 -2.29 -16.58 -20.33
C ASN A 68 -0.75 -16.58 -20.25
N ASN A 69 -0.17 -16.18 -19.12
CA ASN A 69 1.28 -16.00 -18.95
C ASN A 69 1.93 -15.11 -20.03
N LYS A 70 1.20 -14.09 -20.49
CA LYS A 70 1.63 -13.14 -21.52
C LYS A 70 1.17 -11.74 -21.17
N ILE A 71 1.96 -10.73 -21.55
CA ILE A 71 1.57 -9.33 -21.41
C ILE A 71 0.62 -8.97 -22.56
N LEU A 72 -0.53 -8.40 -22.22
CA LEU A 72 -1.44 -7.85 -23.21
C LEU A 72 -0.92 -6.50 -23.70
N PRO A 73 -0.78 -6.28 -25.01
CA PRO A 73 -0.36 -4.98 -25.54
C PRO A 73 -1.29 -3.85 -25.07
N ASN A 74 -0.66 -2.79 -24.53
CA ASN A 74 -1.39 -1.63 -24.01
C ASN A 74 -2.00 -0.83 -25.17
N LYS A 75 -3.32 -0.71 -25.22
CA LYS A 75 -4.02 0.16 -26.15
C LYS A 75 -4.23 1.57 -25.61
N LYS A 76 -4.18 1.74 -24.28
CA LYS A 76 -4.36 3.01 -23.56
C LYS A 76 -3.20 3.24 -22.61
N ASN A 77 -2.68 4.46 -22.60
CA ASN A 77 -1.62 4.87 -21.68
C ASN A 77 -2.22 5.77 -20.58
N PHE A 78 -2.08 5.33 -19.33
CA PHE A 78 -2.49 6.07 -18.13
C PHE A 78 -1.30 6.67 -17.38
N GLY A 79 -0.23 7.01 -18.12
CA GLY A 79 0.97 7.58 -17.52
C GLY A 79 1.63 6.64 -16.52
N ASN A 80 1.91 7.16 -15.33
CA ASN A 80 2.62 6.46 -14.27
C ASN A 80 1.97 5.13 -13.86
N ILE A 81 0.64 5.07 -13.86
CA ILE A 81 -0.09 3.81 -13.55
C ILE A 81 0.27 2.72 -14.55
N SER A 82 0.39 3.05 -15.83
CA SER A 82 0.79 2.07 -16.87
C SER A 82 2.22 1.57 -16.67
N ILE A 83 3.14 2.44 -16.28
CA ILE A 83 4.55 2.07 -16.01
C ILE A 83 4.62 1.12 -14.81
N ILE A 84 3.93 1.45 -13.73
CA ILE A 84 3.83 0.60 -12.52
C ILE A 84 3.26 -0.78 -12.88
N ASN A 85 2.13 -0.81 -13.58
CA ASN A 85 1.47 -2.06 -13.96
C ASN A 85 2.36 -2.93 -14.84
N GLN A 86 3.11 -2.35 -15.77
CA GLN A 86 4.06 -3.09 -16.60
C GLN A 86 5.21 -3.69 -15.77
N ALA A 87 5.75 -2.96 -14.78
CA ALA A 87 6.79 -3.48 -13.90
C ALA A 87 6.30 -4.73 -13.14
N PHE A 88 5.08 -4.68 -12.57
CA PHE A 88 4.50 -5.82 -11.87
C PHE A 88 4.14 -6.99 -12.80
N GLN A 89 3.64 -6.74 -14.02
CA GLN A 89 3.39 -7.82 -14.97
C GLN A 89 4.68 -8.54 -15.39
N ARG A 90 5.79 -7.78 -15.59
CA ARG A 90 7.09 -8.37 -15.88
C ARG A 90 7.63 -9.17 -14.72
N CYS A 91 7.45 -8.65 -13.49
CA CYS A 91 7.83 -9.34 -12.27
C CYS A 91 7.04 -10.65 -12.11
N TYR A 92 5.72 -10.64 -12.31
CA TYR A 92 4.88 -11.84 -12.26
C TYR A 92 5.34 -12.91 -13.25
N LEU A 93 5.68 -12.50 -14.47
CA LEU A 93 6.13 -13.38 -15.54
C LEU A 93 7.63 -13.73 -15.47
N LYS A 94 8.35 -13.27 -14.46
CA LYS A 94 9.78 -13.46 -14.27
C LYS A 94 10.60 -13.10 -15.52
N LYS A 95 10.27 -11.95 -16.14
CA LYS A 95 10.95 -11.48 -17.35
C LYS A 95 12.34 -10.92 -17.02
N ASP A 96 13.32 -11.13 -17.91
CA ASP A 96 14.71 -10.65 -17.74
C ASP A 96 14.80 -9.14 -17.52
N ASN A 97 13.89 -8.37 -18.14
CA ASN A 97 13.83 -6.91 -18.01
C ASN A 97 13.04 -6.41 -16.79
N THR A 98 12.70 -7.27 -15.83
CA THR A 98 12.01 -6.88 -14.58
C THR A 98 12.86 -5.90 -13.78
N ARG A 99 14.16 -6.19 -13.63
CA ARG A 99 15.11 -5.32 -12.91
C ARG A 99 15.13 -3.91 -13.49
N SER A 100 15.34 -3.79 -14.80
CA SER A 100 15.38 -2.50 -15.48
C SER A 100 14.04 -1.76 -15.37
N SER A 101 12.91 -2.48 -15.34
CA SER A 101 11.59 -1.87 -15.18
C SER A 101 11.42 -1.22 -13.81
N PHE A 102 11.85 -1.87 -12.73
CA PHE A 102 11.84 -1.27 -11.39
C PHE A 102 12.80 -0.08 -11.29
N LEU A 103 14.03 -0.21 -11.81
CA LEU A 103 15.01 0.89 -11.79
C LEU A 103 14.49 2.12 -12.57
N ASN A 104 13.92 1.92 -13.75
CA ASN A 104 13.33 3.01 -14.53
C ASN A 104 12.15 3.67 -13.81
N LEU A 105 11.36 2.89 -13.07
CA LEU A 105 10.26 3.40 -12.27
C LEU A 105 10.77 4.25 -11.09
N ILE A 106 11.70 3.73 -10.31
CA ILE A 106 12.23 4.39 -9.11
C ILE A 106 13.00 5.67 -9.46
N ASN A 107 13.73 5.69 -10.57
CA ASN A 107 14.52 6.82 -11.02
C ASN A 107 13.74 7.80 -11.90
N ASN A 108 12.43 7.61 -12.09
CA ASN A 108 11.62 8.50 -12.91
C ASN A 108 11.40 9.84 -12.15
N PRO A 109 11.81 10.99 -12.73
CA PRO A 109 11.67 12.29 -12.07
C PRO A 109 10.24 12.84 -12.05
N ASP A 110 9.30 12.22 -12.78
CA ASP A 110 7.93 12.71 -12.97
C ASP A 110 6.99 12.42 -11.78
N GLY A 111 7.51 11.89 -10.68
CA GLY A 111 6.70 11.61 -9.48
C GLY A 111 7.48 10.98 -8.33
N ASP A 112 6.81 10.84 -7.18
CA ASP A 112 7.34 10.10 -6.03
C ASP A 112 7.04 8.60 -6.17
N TYR A 113 8.07 7.86 -6.55
CA TYR A 113 8.03 6.40 -6.68
C TYR A 113 8.75 5.68 -5.54
N SER A 114 9.05 6.38 -4.44
CA SER A 114 9.80 5.83 -3.30
C SER A 114 9.19 4.52 -2.78
N ARG A 115 7.85 4.39 -2.79
CA ARG A 115 7.16 3.16 -2.41
C ARG A 115 7.66 1.94 -3.20
N TYR A 116 8.01 2.10 -4.48
CA TYR A 116 8.41 0.99 -5.35
C TYR A 116 9.84 0.51 -5.10
N ILE A 117 10.64 1.24 -4.31
CA ILE A 117 11.92 0.77 -3.79
C ILE A 117 11.69 -0.50 -2.93
N PHE A 118 10.63 -0.54 -2.12
CA PHE A 118 10.28 -1.75 -1.37
C PHE A 118 10.07 -2.96 -2.29
N PHE A 119 9.30 -2.81 -3.37
CA PHE A 119 9.02 -3.91 -4.29
C PHE A 119 10.25 -4.33 -5.08
N TYR A 120 11.15 -3.39 -5.37
CA TYR A 120 12.43 -3.71 -5.98
C TYR A 120 13.35 -4.48 -5.02
N ILE A 121 13.45 -4.06 -3.77
CA ILE A 121 14.17 -4.80 -2.72
C ILE A 121 13.59 -6.22 -2.57
N ASN A 122 12.26 -6.34 -2.50
CA ASN A 122 11.59 -7.64 -2.43
C ASN A 122 11.94 -8.53 -3.63
N TYR A 123 11.86 -7.98 -4.85
CA TYR A 123 12.27 -8.68 -6.07
C TYR A 123 13.73 -9.16 -6.01
N LEU A 124 14.65 -8.33 -5.51
CA LEU A 124 16.05 -8.72 -5.36
C LEU A 124 16.22 -9.89 -4.37
N ILE A 125 15.53 -9.81 -3.23
CA ILE A 125 15.55 -10.87 -2.19
C ILE A 125 14.94 -12.17 -2.73
N GLU A 126 13.81 -12.12 -3.44
CA GLU A 126 13.17 -13.30 -4.04
C GLU A 126 14.05 -13.98 -5.13
N ASN A 127 15.03 -13.26 -5.66
CA ASN A 127 15.99 -13.77 -6.65
C ASN A 127 17.40 -13.98 -6.08
N ASP A 128 17.53 -14.15 -4.77
CA ASP A 128 18.77 -14.41 -4.03
C ASP A 128 19.86 -13.32 -4.20
N LYS A 129 19.47 -12.09 -4.59
CA LYS A 129 20.35 -10.93 -4.77
C LYS A 129 20.45 -10.09 -3.50
N ILE A 130 20.81 -10.74 -2.40
CA ILE A 130 20.79 -10.14 -1.06
C ILE A 130 21.72 -8.93 -0.96
N GLU A 131 22.94 -9.00 -1.50
CA GLU A 131 23.90 -7.89 -1.43
C GLU A 131 23.44 -6.66 -2.23
N GLU A 132 22.77 -6.87 -3.38
CA GLU A 132 22.15 -5.76 -4.12
C GLU A 132 20.99 -5.15 -3.33
N ALA A 133 20.17 -5.97 -2.67
CA ALA A 133 19.07 -5.50 -1.82
C ALA A 133 19.58 -4.65 -0.64
N LYS A 134 20.68 -5.06 0.00
CA LYS A 134 21.36 -4.28 1.05
C LYS A 134 21.85 -2.94 0.51
N ALA A 135 22.56 -2.96 -0.63
CA ALA A 135 23.08 -1.73 -1.24
C ALA A 135 21.96 -0.71 -1.56
N VAL A 136 20.77 -1.17 -1.99
CA VAL A 136 19.60 -0.31 -2.18
C VAL A 136 19.07 0.22 -0.86
N ALA A 137 18.97 -0.62 0.17
CA ALA A 137 18.50 -0.22 1.49
C ALA A 137 19.44 0.77 2.19
N ASP A 138 20.74 0.64 2.01
CA ASP A 138 21.74 1.54 2.62
C ASP A 138 21.61 2.97 2.12
N GLN A 139 21.09 3.19 0.90
CA GLN A 139 20.82 4.51 0.37
C GLN A 139 19.58 5.19 0.99
N LEU A 140 18.75 4.44 1.73
CA LEU A 140 17.57 5.00 2.39
C LEU A 140 17.96 5.72 3.68
N GLU A 141 17.49 6.95 3.82
CA GLU A 141 17.61 7.74 5.05
C GLU A 141 16.34 7.61 5.89
N TYR A 142 16.45 7.25 7.17
CA TYR A 142 15.29 7.08 8.04
C TYR A 142 14.43 8.34 8.18
N ILE A 143 15.03 9.53 8.19
CA ILE A 143 14.32 10.83 8.33
C ILE A 143 13.36 11.03 7.16
N ASN A 144 13.82 10.78 5.93
CA ASN A 144 13.10 11.08 4.70
C ASN A 144 12.27 9.90 4.18
N SER A 145 12.38 8.73 4.82
CA SER A 145 11.71 7.51 4.37
C SER A 145 10.28 7.39 4.91
N THR A 146 9.40 6.79 4.12
CA THR A 146 8.07 6.36 4.57
C THR A 146 8.17 5.25 5.63
N LEU A 147 7.07 4.97 6.34
CA LEU A 147 7.01 3.82 7.27
C LEU A 147 7.40 2.51 6.59
N LEU A 148 6.93 2.29 5.35
CA LEU A 148 7.25 1.10 4.57
C LEU A 148 8.76 0.94 4.36
N LEU A 149 9.43 2.00 3.92
CA LEU A 149 10.86 1.97 3.63
C LEU A 149 11.72 1.88 4.88
N SER A 150 11.36 2.63 5.93
CA SER A 150 12.07 2.57 7.21
C SER A 150 12.01 1.17 7.82
N GLN A 151 10.82 0.55 7.82
CA GLN A 151 10.68 -0.81 8.34
C GLN A 151 11.39 -1.84 7.44
N SER A 152 11.40 -1.64 6.13
CA SER A 152 12.11 -2.53 5.19
C SER A 152 13.62 -2.50 5.40
N LYS A 153 14.19 -1.29 5.58
CA LYS A 153 15.60 -1.14 5.90
C LYS A 153 15.96 -1.84 7.21
N SER A 154 15.16 -1.65 8.27
CA SER A 154 15.35 -2.35 9.54
C SER A 154 15.34 -3.88 9.37
N TRP A 155 14.40 -4.44 8.60
CA TRP A 155 14.40 -5.90 8.35
C TRP A 155 15.66 -6.40 7.62
N ILE A 156 16.25 -5.58 6.75
CA ILE A 156 17.50 -5.91 6.06
C ILE A 156 18.68 -5.85 7.02
N GLU A 157 18.78 -4.81 7.84
CA GLU A 157 19.80 -4.64 8.88
C GLU A 157 19.76 -5.81 9.89
N ASP A 158 18.56 -6.24 10.28
CA ASP A 158 18.30 -7.38 11.16
C ASP A 158 18.46 -8.76 10.46
N LYS A 159 18.81 -8.78 9.16
CA LYS A 159 18.89 -10.00 8.32
C LYS A 159 17.60 -10.80 8.27
N ASN A 160 16.45 -10.14 8.46
CA ASN A 160 15.12 -10.77 8.48
C ASN A 160 14.49 -10.81 7.07
N PHE A 161 15.20 -11.38 6.10
CA PHE A 161 14.78 -11.41 4.70
C PHE A 161 13.49 -12.19 4.46
N LYS A 162 13.19 -13.20 5.30
CA LYS A 162 11.96 -14.02 5.18
C LYS A 162 10.66 -13.24 5.34
N VAL A 163 10.71 -12.05 5.94
CA VAL A 163 9.51 -11.21 6.09
C VAL A 163 9.02 -10.72 4.74
N PHE A 164 9.91 -10.37 3.82
CA PHE A 164 9.56 -9.82 2.51
C PHE A 164 8.64 -10.76 1.73
N SER A 165 9.04 -12.00 1.52
CA SER A 165 8.24 -13.00 0.79
C SER A 165 6.94 -13.38 1.51
N LYS A 166 6.86 -13.17 2.85
CA LYS A 166 5.62 -13.42 3.60
C LYS A 166 4.56 -12.34 3.38
N ILE A 167 4.97 -11.09 3.14
CA ILE A 167 4.05 -9.96 3.04
C ILE A 167 3.71 -9.59 1.60
N PHE A 168 4.59 -9.90 0.64
CA PHE A 168 4.35 -9.66 -0.78
C PHE A 168 5.18 -10.60 -1.65
N SER A 169 4.61 -11.07 -2.75
CA SER A 169 5.33 -11.76 -3.81
C SER A 169 4.79 -11.38 -5.19
N CYS A 170 5.69 -11.07 -6.11
CA CYS A 170 5.33 -10.88 -7.51
C CYS A 170 4.71 -12.13 -8.17
N SER A 171 4.95 -13.31 -7.63
CA SER A 171 4.35 -14.56 -8.13
C SER A 171 2.90 -14.76 -7.68
N ASN A 172 2.39 -13.88 -6.80
CA ASN A 172 1.02 -13.94 -6.30
C ASN A 172 0.16 -12.83 -6.92
N HIS A 173 -0.78 -13.22 -7.77
CA HIS A 173 -1.69 -12.29 -8.43
C HIS A 173 -2.54 -11.46 -7.45
N ASN A 174 -2.87 -12.01 -6.26
CA ASN A 174 -3.60 -11.27 -5.23
C ASN A 174 -2.77 -10.13 -4.65
N ASP A 175 -1.47 -10.36 -4.44
CA ASP A 175 -0.56 -9.35 -3.88
C ASP A 175 -0.39 -8.18 -4.87
N ILE A 176 -0.20 -8.50 -6.16
CA ILE A 176 -0.10 -7.49 -7.24
C ILE A 176 -1.39 -6.69 -7.37
N THR A 177 -2.54 -7.37 -7.41
CA THR A 177 -3.83 -6.68 -7.54
C THR A 177 -4.14 -5.87 -6.28
N GLY A 178 -3.76 -6.38 -5.11
CA GLY A 178 -3.86 -5.65 -3.83
C GLY A 178 -3.06 -4.35 -3.85
N GLU A 179 -1.82 -4.37 -4.37
CA GLU A 179 -1.01 -3.16 -4.52
C GLU A 179 -1.63 -2.15 -5.50
N PHE A 180 -2.17 -2.62 -6.61
CA PHE A 180 -2.88 -1.73 -7.54
C PHE A 180 -4.09 -1.05 -6.87
N LEU A 181 -4.88 -1.78 -6.08
CA LEU A 181 -6.01 -1.21 -5.34
C LEU A 181 -5.56 -0.23 -4.26
N PHE A 182 -4.41 -0.47 -3.61
CA PHE A 182 -3.78 0.50 -2.73
C PHE A 182 -3.40 1.78 -3.47
N LEU A 183 -2.83 1.68 -4.67
CA LEU A 183 -2.50 2.86 -5.50
C LEU A 183 -3.76 3.68 -5.81
N ILE A 184 -4.85 3.04 -6.22
CA ILE A 184 -6.14 3.71 -6.46
C ILE A 184 -6.66 4.37 -5.17
N SER A 185 -6.58 3.69 -4.04
CA SER A 185 -6.94 4.24 -2.74
C SER A 185 -6.15 5.50 -2.39
N ASN A 186 -4.83 5.47 -2.60
CA ASN A 186 -3.95 6.60 -2.31
C ASN A 186 -4.30 7.82 -3.19
N LEU A 187 -4.69 7.60 -4.45
CA LEU A 187 -5.17 8.67 -5.32
C LEU A 187 -6.47 9.32 -4.80
N PHE A 188 -7.42 8.53 -4.29
CA PHE A 188 -8.63 9.08 -3.68
C PHE A 188 -8.32 9.81 -2.36
N SER A 189 -7.44 9.26 -1.52
CA SER A 189 -6.99 9.92 -0.28
C SER A 189 -6.36 11.28 -0.57
N SER A 190 -5.50 11.39 -1.59
CA SER A 190 -4.86 12.65 -1.98
C SER A 190 -5.84 13.72 -2.49
N GLN A 191 -7.03 13.30 -2.94
CA GLN A 191 -8.14 14.18 -3.36
C GLN A 191 -9.12 14.48 -2.22
N GLY A 192 -8.88 13.97 -1.01
CA GLY A 192 -9.75 14.13 0.15
C GLY A 192 -10.98 13.22 0.16
N ASP A 193 -11.13 12.32 -0.83
CA ASP A 193 -12.22 11.32 -0.84
C ASP A 193 -11.87 10.11 0.02
N VAL A 194 -11.96 10.31 1.34
CA VAL A 194 -11.60 9.31 2.34
C VAL A 194 -12.50 8.07 2.26
N GLU A 195 -13.77 8.23 1.90
CA GLU A 195 -14.73 7.13 1.83
C GLU A 195 -14.35 6.15 0.71
N LYS A 196 -14.11 6.67 -0.50
CA LYS A 196 -13.62 5.84 -1.62
C LYS A 196 -12.22 5.29 -1.36
N SER A 197 -11.33 6.09 -0.78
CA SER A 197 -10.02 5.60 -0.36
C SER A 197 -10.15 4.37 0.54
N ASN A 198 -10.96 4.44 1.60
CA ASN A 198 -11.18 3.31 2.50
C ASN A 198 -11.85 2.11 1.81
N PHE A 199 -12.73 2.34 0.84
CA PHE A 199 -13.32 1.25 0.04
C PHE A 199 -12.23 0.45 -0.68
N TYR A 200 -11.34 1.12 -1.42
CA TYR A 200 -10.24 0.45 -2.15
C TYR A 200 -9.18 -0.15 -1.21
N LEU A 201 -8.91 0.48 -0.06
CA LEU A 201 -8.04 -0.11 0.97
C LEU A 201 -8.59 -1.42 1.52
N ASN A 202 -9.89 -1.50 1.78
CA ASN A 202 -10.52 -2.73 2.23
C ASN A 202 -10.43 -3.84 1.16
N LEU A 203 -10.51 -3.50 -0.12
CA LEU A 203 -10.31 -4.48 -1.20
C LEU A 203 -8.84 -4.93 -1.29
N SER A 204 -7.90 -4.00 -1.13
CA SER A 204 -6.46 -4.30 -1.05
C SER A 204 -6.15 -5.26 0.09
N ASP A 205 -6.65 -4.97 1.31
CA ASP A 205 -6.49 -5.80 2.50
C ASP A 205 -7.16 -7.18 2.33
N TYR A 206 -8.33 -7.23 1.71
CA TYR A 206 -9.01 -8.49 1.41
C TYR A 206 -8.17 -9.39 0.50
N LEU A 207 -7.48 -8.84 -0.50
CA LEU A 207 -6.58 -9.61 -1.36
C LEU A 207 -5.29 -9.99 -0.66
N ASN A 208 -4.63 -9.05 0.01
CA ASN A 208 -3.37 -9.28 0.73
C ASN A 208 -3.41 -8.80 2.19
N PRO A 209 -4.06 -9.54 3.11
CA PRO A 209 -4.16 -9.15 4.51
C PRO A 209 -2.83 -9.21 5.27
N LYS A 210 -1.77 -9.74 4.66
CA LYS A 210 -0.44 -9.82 5.26
C LYS A 210 0.33 -8.51 5.10
N PHE A 211 -0.06 -7.65 4.17
CA PHE A 211 0.62 -6.39 3.92
C PHE A 211 0.07 -5.27 4.84
N THR A 212 0.22 -5.47 6.14
CA THR A 212 -0.32 -4.59 7.19
C THR A 212 0.14 -3.14 7.09
N LEU A 213 1.26 -2.86 6.39
CA LEU A 213 1.74 -1.50 6.12
C LEU A 213 0.70 -0.62 5.39
N ASN A 214 -0.17 -1.22 4.58
CA ASN A 214 -1.27 -0.50 3.95
C ASN A 214 -2.26 0.08 4.97
N SER A 215 -2.37 -0.52 6.16
CA SER A 215 -3.19 0.00 7.26
C SER A 215 -2.72 1.35 7.79
N SER A 216 -1.48 1.80 7.45
CA SER A 216 -1.03 3.15 7.81
C SER A 216 -1.88 4.24 7.13
N LEU A 217 -2.28 4.03 5.88
CA LEU A 217 -3.16 4.94 5.17
C LEU A 217 -4.59 4.91 5.74
N VAL A 218 -5.08 3.73 6.15
CA VAL A 218 -6.39 3.61 6.85
C VAL A 218 -6.37 4.41 8.15
N ALA A 219 -5.29 4.27 8.93
CA ALA A 219 -5.11 5.03 10.18
C ALA A 219 -5.06 6.53 9.92
N GLU A 220 -4.38 6.97 8.85
CA GLU A 220 -4.32 8.38 8.45
C GLU A 220 -5.68 8.92 8.03
N ASN A 221 -6.40 8.20 7.18
CA ASN A 221 -7.74 8.57 6.74
C ASN A 221 -8.70 8.78 7.91
N PHE A 222 -8.74 7.84 8.87
CA PHE A 222 -9.57 8.00 10.07
C PHE A 222 -9.10 9.15 10.96
N TYR A 223 -7.77 9.36 11.08
CA TYR A 223 -7.23 10.46 11.86
C TYR A 223 -7.62 11.83 11.28
N ILE A 224 -7.48 12.01 9.96
CA ILE A 224 -7.83 13.26 9.27
C ILE A 224 -9.33 13.56 9.43
N ASN A 225 -10.18 12.54 9.36
CA ASN A 225 -11.62 12.67 9.58
C ASN A 225 -12.04 12.86 11.06
N GLY A 226 -11.08 12.89 12.00
CA GLY A 226 -11.40 13.03 13.43
C GLY A 226 -11.94 11.75 14.08
N GLU A 227 -11.93 10.62 13.37
CA GLU A 227 -12.42 9.31 13.84
C GLU A 227 -11.36 8.59 14.69
N TYR A 228 -10.93 9.23 15.79
CA TYR A 228 -9.77 8.81 16.57
C TYR A 228 -9.89 7.41 17.19
N GLU A 229 -11.08 6.96 17.54
CA GLU A 229 -11.24 5.61 18.09
C GLU A 229 -11.08 4.52 17.00
N LYS A 230 -11.51 4.81 15.76
CA LYS A 230 -11.23 3.94 14.61
C LYS A 230 -9.73 3.94 14.29
N THR A 231 -9.08 5.12 14.33
CA THR A 231 -7.61 5.21 14.18
C THR A 231 -6.92 4.30 15.18
N LYS A 232 -7.23 4.40 16.47
CA LYS A 232 -6.61 3.55 17.52
C LYS A 232 -6.86 2.05 17.28
N LYS A 233 -8.05 1.69 16.79
CA LYS A 233 -8.36 0.29 16.46
C LYS A 233 -7.45 -0.23 15.36
N VAL A 234 -7.24 0.55 14.29
CA VAL A 234 -6.34 0.19 13.18
C VAL A 234 -4.89 0.09 13.65
N LEU A 235 -4.43 1.00 14.53
CA LEU A 235 -3.08 0.98 15.06
C LEU A 235 -2.72 -0.32 15.81
N LYS A 236 -3.71 -1.06 16.32
CA LYS A 236 -3.49 -2.37 16.97
C LYS A 236 -3.01 -3.45 16.01
N ASN A 237 -3.20 -3.28 14.69
CA ASN A 237 -2.76 -4.24 13.68
C ASN A 237 -1.23 -4.21 13.48
N PHE A 238 -0.55 -3.15 13.93
CA PHE A 238 0.90 -3.04 13.82
C PHE A 238 1.59 -3.81 14.97
N ASP A 239 2.40 -4.79 14.61
CA ASP A 239 3.16 -5.61 15.56
C ASP A 239 4.27 -4.77 16.23
N THR A 240 4.11 -4.53 17.52
CA THR A 240 5.00 -3.66 18.29
C THR A 240 6.40 -4.21 18.57
N LYS A 241 6.66 -5.47 18.17
CA LYS A 241 8.03 -6.01 18.17
C LYS A 241 8.92 -5.33 17.12
N TYR A 242 8.33 -4.77 16.07
CA TYR A 242 9.05 -4.00 15.07
C TYR A 242 9.10 -2.54 15.47
N GLU A 243 10.33 -2.01 15.56
CA GLU A 243 10.62 -0.68 16.09
C GLU A 243 9.83 0.43 15.39
N PHE A 244 9.82 0.45 14.06
CA PHE A 244 9.12 1.49 13.28
C PHE A 244 7.60 1.37 13.38
N TYR A 245 7.03 0.16 13.53
CA TYR A 245 5.61 -0.03 13.80
C TYR A 245 5.22 0.47 15.19
N TYR A 246 6.03 0.13 16.20
CA TYR A 246 5.85 0.66 17.55
C TYR A 246 5.86 2.18 17.54
N TRP A 247 6.91 2.79 16.92
CA TRP A 247 7.04 4.23 16.89
C TRP A 247 5.93 4.93 16.09
N PHE A 248 5.50 4.37 14.97
CA PHE A 248 4.36 4.87 14.21
C PHE A 248 3.09 4.93 15.08
N ARG A 249 2.82 3.90 15.88
CA ARG A 249 1.70 3.90 16.84
C ARG A 249 1.85 5.00 17.88
N VAL A 250 3.02 5.09 18.54
CA VAL A 250 3.31 6.11 19.56
C VAL A 250 3.09 7.51 19.00
N LYS A 251 3.65 7.80 17.83
CA LYS A 251 3.51 9.09 17.15
C LYS A 251 2.03 9.41 16.86
N LYS A 252 1.29 8.46 16.29
CA LYS A 252 -0.13 8.69 15.97
C LYS A 252 -1.00 8.84 17.22
N GLU A 253 -0.75 8.08 18.27
CA GLU A 253 -1.42 8.24 19.56
C GLU A 253 -1.12 9.62 20.19
N ALA A 254 0.14 10.08 20.13
CA ALA A 254 0.51 11.43 20.57
C ALA A 254 -0.24 12.52 19.79
N GLN A 255 -0.34 12.39 18.47
CA GLN A 255 -1.10 13.31 17.60
C GLN A 255 -2.58 13.36 18.00
N ILE A 256 -3.19 12.22 18.31
CA ILE A 256 -4.58 12.16 18.81
C ILE A 256 -4.70 12.88 20.16
N ILE A 257 -3.74 12.69 21.05
CA ILE A 257 -3.72 13.38 22.34
C ILE A 257 -3.61 14.90 22.15
N VAL A 258 -2.73 15.37 21.26
CA VAL A 258 -2.65 16.80 20.90
C VAL A 258 -4.01 17.35 20.47
N LYS A 259 -4.72 16.64 19.58
CA LYS A 259 -6.04 17.08 19.11
C LYS A 259 -7.12 17.10 20.19
N LYS A 260 -7.05 16.16 21.16
CA LYS A 260 -8.06 16.04 22.23
C LYS A 260 -7.74 16.84 23.49
N LYS A 261 -6.46 17.02 23.83
CA LYS A 261 -6.00 17.50 25.15
C LYS A 261 -4.91 18.59 25.09
N GLY A 262 -4.52 19.01 23.88
CA GLY A 262 -3.50 20.03 23.66
C GLY A 262 -2.06 19.47 23.59
N TYR A 263 -1.15 20.36 23.16
CA TYR A 263 0.25 20.00 22.88
C TYR A 263 1.00 19.50 24.11
N GLU A 264 0.77 20.10 25.28
CA GLU A 264 1.50 19.71 26.53
C GLU A 264 1.30 18.22 26.83
N LYS A 265 0.05 17.75 26.78
CA LYS A 265 -0.25 16.34 27.03
C LYS A 265 0.27 15.41 25.94
N GLY A 266 0.30 15.89 24.69
CA GLY A 266 0.91 15.15 23.58
C GLY A 266 2.42 14.99 23.74
N ILE A 267 3.12 16.07 24.15
CA ILE A 267 4.57 16.05 24.39
C ILE A 267 4.89 15.16 25.61
N GLU A 268 4.18 15.31 26.72
CA GLU A 268 4.34 14.46 27.91
C GLU A 268 4.23 12.97 27.52
N PHE A 269 3.25 12.62 26.71
CA PHE A 269 3.05 11.25 26.25
C PHE A 269 4.21 10.76 25.36
N ILE A 270 4.55 11.49 24.28
CA ILE A 270 5.57 11.03 23.33
C ILE A 270 6.94 10.96 23.98
N SER A 271 7.30 11.94 24.84
CA SER A 271 8.56 11.97 25.58
C SER A 271 8.65 10.81 26.58
N SER A 272 7.55 10.48 27.27
CA SER A 272 7.52 9.34 28.19
C SER A 272 7.76 7.99 27.49
N LYS A 273 7.39 7.88 26.20
CA LYS A 273 7.64 6.70 25.39
C LYS A 273 9.05 6.69 24.82
N PHE A 274 9.52 7.86 24.34
CA PHE A 274 10.85 8.04 23.79
C PHE A 274 11.95 7.74 24.82
N ASN A 275 11.82 8.24 26.07
CA ASN A 275 12.79 8.02 27.14
C ASN A 275 12.92 6.55 27.59
N LYS A 276 12.05 5.67 27.12
CA LYS A 276 12.14 4.22 27.38
C LYS A 276 12.88 3.46 26.28
N ILE A 277 13.30 4.16 25.22
CA ILE A 277 14.03 3.55 24.10
C ILE A 277 15.53 3.75 24.36
N ASN A 278 16.26 2.64 24.46
CA ASN A 278 17.69 2.70 24.80
C ASN A 278 18.56 3.35 23.70
N ASN A 279 18.26 3.09 22.43
CA ASN A 279 19.01 3.62 21.29
C ASN A 279 18.03 4.16 20.24
N PRO A 280 17.44 5.35 20.46
CA PRO A 280 16.47 5.91 19.52
C PRO A 280 17.15 6.24 18.18
N ASN A 281 16.53 5.83 17.08
CA ASN A 281 17.02 6.20 15.76
C ASN A 281 16.72 7.67 15.45
N VAL A 282 17.42 8.21 14.45
CA VAL A 282 17.33 9.62 14.05
C VAL A 282 15.89 10.06 13.72
N ARG A 283 15.05 9.18 13.20
CA ARG A 283 13.63 9.47 12.90
C ARG A 283 12.83 9.74 14.17
N MET A 284 13.06 8.97 15.22
CA MET A 284 12.39 9.17 16.52
C MET A 284 12.77 10.49 17.14
N VAL A 285 14.06 10.84 17.13
CA VAL A 285 14.56 12.13 17.60
C VAL A 285 13.89 13.28 16.83
N PHE A 286 13.88 13.19 15.52
CA PHE A 286 13.26 14.19 14.65
C PHE A 286 11.75 14.34 14.90
N ASP A 287 11.02 13.23 15.07
CA ASP A 287 9.59 13.27 15.36
C ASP A 287 9.30 13.96 16.72
N VAL A 288 10.08 13.65 17.77
CA VAL A 288 9.94 14.30 19.08
C VAL A 288 10.26 15.79 18.97
N ALA A 289 11.35 16.16 18.31
CA ALA A 289 11.71 17.57 18.08
C ALA A 289 10.59 18.34 17.38
N ASN A 290 9.90 17.73 16.41
CA ASN A 290 8.75 18.34 15.74
C ASN A 290 7.55 18.57 16.68
N PHE A 291 7.30 17.69 17.66
CA PHE A 291 6.27 17.94 18.67
C PHE A 291 6.60 19.16 19.52
N TYR A 292 7.86 19.33 19.98
CA TYR A 292 8.30 20.51 20.72
C TYR A 292 8.22 21.78 19.86
N LYS A 293 8.73 21.73 18.63
CA LYS A 293 8.67 22.85 17.68
C LYS A 293 7.24 23.34 17.48
N ASN A 294 6.29 22.43 17.24
CA ASN A 294 4.90 22.79 16.98
C ASN A 294 4.16 23.31 18.21
N SER A 295 4.67 23.06 19.42
CA SER A 295 4.16 23.65 20.66
C SER A 295 4.75 25.01 21.00
N LYS A 296 5.70 25.54 20.17
CA LYS A 296 6.50 26.74 20.42
C LYS A 296 7.36 26.66 21.70
N LYS A 297 7.65 25.45 22.17
CA LYS A 297 8.57 25.19 23.26
C LYS A 297 9.93 24.83 22.66
N TYR A 298 10.84 25.80 22.59
CA TYR A 298 12.15 25.69 21.91
C TYR A 298 13.32 25.44 22.89
N GLU A 299 13.07 24.95 24.07
CA GLU A 299 14.12 24.62 25.04
C GLU A 299 14.62 23.19 24.94
#